data_d386480d061fa19faae2562f905ed71f
#
_entry.id   d386480d061fa19faae2562f905ed71f
#
_cell.length_a   1.000
_cell.length_b   1.000
_cell.length_c   1.000
_cell.angle_alpha   90.00
_cell.angle_beta   90.00
_cell.angle_gamma   90.00
#
_symmetry.space_group_name_H-M   'P 1'
#
loop_
_entity.id
_entity.type
_entity.pdbx_description
1 polymer ?
#
loop_
_entity_poly.entity_id
_entity_poly.type
_entity_poly.pdbx_seq_one_letter_code
_entity_poly.pdbx_strand_id
1 'polypeptide(L)'
;MDDIIREGEPVLRTVAEPVALPLQQEDRETLECMLQFLKNSQDPEMSAEYRLRSGVGLSANQIGVTKRLFVMYSTDEKDRIIEHAWANPKIISHSVSMVYLPESEGCLSVDRPVHGFVPRYESVKVRGYNLDGKEVTLKFKGYQAIIIQHEIDHLDGIMFYDRINKEHPFKLPQGVEIRSLYDQADGSK
;
A
#
# COMPACT_ATOMS: atom_id res chain seq x y z
N MET A 1 3.98 -10.95 14.63
CA MET A 1 4.77 -10.17 13.63
C MET A 1 5.93 -10.97 13.02
N ASP A 2 6.09 -12.21 13.40
CA ASP A 2 7.19 -13.06 12.92
C ASP A 2 7.03 -13.47 11.44
N ASP A 3 5.80 -13.44 10.95
CA ASP A 3 5.48 -13.73 9.53
C ASP A 3 5.79 -12.56 8.57
N ILE A 4 6.06 -11.37 9.09
CA ILE A 4 6.38 -10.20 8.25
C ILE A 4 7.90 -10.08 8.09
N ILE A 5 8.34 -10.15 6.85
CA ILE A 5 9.75 -10.00 6.47
C ILE A 5 10.21 -8.55 6.68
N ARG A 6 11.40 -8.39 7.25
CA ARG A 6 11.96 -7.09 7.59
C ARG A 6 12.89 -6.55 6.50
N GLU A 7 13.05 -5.23 6.49
CA GLU A 7 13.99 -4.55 5.59
C GLU A 7 15.39 -5.16 5.69
N GLY A 8 16.07 -5.22 4.56
CA GLY A 8 17.36 -5.91 4.41
C GLY A 8 17.25 -7.26 3.72
N GLU A 9 16.10 -7.93 3.80
CA GLU A 9 15.88 -9.20 3.12
C GLU A 9 15.71 -9.00 1.60
N PRO A 10 16.42 -9.79 0.76
CA PRO A 10 16.40 -9.61 -0.70
C PRO A 10 15.03 -9.72 -1.34
N VAL A 11 14.11 -10.52 -0.76
CA VAL A 11 12.75 -10.71 -1.29
C VAL A 11 11.97 -9.41 -1.37
N LEU A 12 12.20 -8.45 -0.46
CA LEU A 12 11.56 -7.12 -0.48
C LEU A 12 12.08 -6.23 -1.63
N ARG A 13 13.18 -6.63 -2.26
CA ARG A 13 13.76 -5.94 -3.43
C ARG A 13 13.52 -6.70 -4.74
N THR A 14 12.82 -7.82 -4.66
CA THR A 14 12.49 -8.63 -5.83
C THR A 14 11.20 -8.12 -6.48
N VAL A 15 11.23 -7.96 -7.79
CA VAL A 15 10.01 -7.67 -8.56
C VAL A 15 9.12 -8.92 -8.54
N ALA A 16 7.90 -8.77 -8.02
CA ALA A 16 6.94 -9.86 -7.92
C ALA A 16 6.41 -10.27 -9.31
N GLU A 17 6.28 -11.56 -9.54
CA GLU A 17 5.82 -12.11 -10.79
C GLU A 17 4.29 -12.12 -10.90
N PRO A 18 3.73 -11.92 -12.09
CA PRO A 18 2.28 -12.06 -12.29
C PRO A 18 1.81 -13.47 -11.97
N VAL A 19 0.65 -13.58 -11.32
CA VAL A 19 -0.02 -14.87 -11.11
C VAL A 19 -0.78 -15.30 -12.38
N ALA A 20 -0.86 -16.61 -12.60
CA ALA A 20 -1.62 -17.18 -13.69
C ALA A 20 -3.14 -16.96 -13.51
N LEU A 21 -3.85 -16.88 -14.62
CA LEU A 21 -5.30 -16.81 -14.64
C LEU A 21 -5.88 -18.04 -15.34
N PRO A 22 -7.01 -18.56 -14.88
CA PRO A 22 -7.81 -18.13 -13.75
C PRO A 22 -7.04 -18.25 -12.43
N LEU A 23 -7.35 -17.36 -11.47
CA LEU A 23 -6.70 -17.31 -10.17
C LEU A 23 -6.75 -18.68 -9.47
N GLN A 24 -5.60 -19.21 -9.11
CA GLN A 24 -5.48 -20.53 -8.48
C GLN A 24 -5.95 -20.48 -7.01
N GLN A 25 -6.31 -21.64 -6.47
CA GLN A 25 -6.79 -21.73 -5.08
C GLN A 25 -5.75 -21.24 -4.07
N GLU A 26 -4.49 -21.60 -4.26
CA GLU A 26 -3.37 -21.16 -3.41
C GLU A 26 -3.24 -19.61 -3.37
N ASP A 27 -3.42 -18.93 -4.51
CA ASP A 27 -3.34 -17.48 -4.59
C ASP A 27 -4.53 -16.81 -3.89
N ARG A 28 -5.73 -17.42 -3.96
CA ARG A 28 -6.91 -16.98 -3.21
C ARG A 28 -6.70 -17.09 -1.72
N GLU A 29 -6.26 -18.26 -1.25
CA GLU A 29 -5.98 -18.54 0.16
C GLU A 29 -4.92 -17.58 0.70
N THR A 30 -3.88 -17.29 -0.09
CA THR A 30 -2.85 -16.29 0.26
C THR A 30 -3.48 -14.91 0.46
N LEU A 31 -4.30 -14.43 -0.48
CA LEU A 31 -4.99 -13.14 -0.38
C LEU A 31 -5.94 -13.09 0.83
N GLU A 32 -6.72 -14.14 1.06
CA GLU A 32 -7.63 -14.25 2.21
C GLU A 32 -6.89 -14.21 3.53
N CYS A 33 -5.78 -14.95 3.64
CA CYS A 33 -4.91 -14.98 4.81
C CYS A 33 -4.30 -13.60 5.09
N MET A 34 -3.77 -12.94 4.07
CA MET A 34 -3.21 -11.59 4.16
C MET A 34 -4.26 -10.57 4.62
N LEU A 35 -5.47 -10.66 4.07
CA LEU A 35 -6.58 -9.79 4.44
C LEU A 35 -7.03 -10.01 5.89
N GLN A 36 -7.11 -11.29 6.32
CA GLN A 36 -7.42 -11.63 7.71
C GLN A 36 -6.33 -11.12 8.66
N PHE A 37 -5.06 -11.18 8.27
CA PHE A 37 -3.96 -10.58 9.04
C PHE A 37 -4.19 -9.08 9.27
N LEU A 38 -4.55 -8.30 8.23
CA LEU A 38 -4.83 -6.87 8.38
C LEU A 38 -6.00 -6.61 9.32
N LYS A 39 -7.09 -7.38 9.20
CA LYS A 39 -8.24 -7.30 10.11
C LYS A 39 -7.82 -7.56 11.56
N ASN A 40 -7.10 -8.64 11.80
CA ASN A 40 -6.60 -8.99 13.13
C ASN A 40 -5.65 -7.91 13.69
N SER A 41 -4.82 -7.30 12.83
CA SER A 41 -3.89 -6.26 13.23
C SER A 41 -4.56 -4.95 13.67
N GLN A 42 -5.81 -4.73 13.26
CA GLN A 42 -6.62 -3.57 13.62
C GLN A 42 -7.64 -3.89 14.75
N ASP A 43 -7.84 -5.16 15.06
CA ASP A 43 -8.66 -5.58 16.19
C ASP A 43 -7.88 -5.44 17.51
N PRO A 44 -8.40 -4.72 18.53
CA PRO A 44 -7.67 -4.47 19.76
C PRO A 44 -7.30 -5.75 20.55
N GLU A 45 -8.18 -6.76 20.57
CA GLU A 45 -7.94 -8.01 21.31
C GLU A 45 -6.92 -8.87 20.58
N MET A 46 -7.12 -9.10 19.28
CA MET A 46 -6.22 -9.90 18.44
C MET A 46 -4.84 -9.26 18.33
N SER A 47 -4.76 -7.93 18.13
CA SER A 47 -3.48 -7.24 18.02
C SER A 47 -2.68 -7.29 19.33
N ALA A 48 -3.33 -7.22 20.48
CA ALA A 48 -2.68 -7.36 21.79
C ALA A 48 -2.21 -8.81 22.03
N GLU A 49 -3.06 -9.80 21.76
CA GLU A 49 -2.75 -11.22 21.93
C GLU A 49 -1.56 -11.68 21.08
N TYR A 50 -1.57 -11.32 19.79
CA TYR A 50 -0.53 -11.74 18.82
C TYR A 50 0.58 -10.69 18.62
N ARG A 51 0.57 -9.59 19.40
CA ARG A 51 1.55 -8.49 19.31
C ARG A 51 1.69 -7.96 17.88
N LEU A 52 0.56 -7.74 17.21
CA LEU A 52 0.53 -7.24 15.84
C LEU A 52 0.63 -5.71 15.83
N ARG A 53 1.36 -5.18 14.84
CA ARG A 53 1.28 -3.76 14.49
C ARG A 53 0.12 -3.56 13.55
N SER A 54 -0.69 -2.53 13.78
CA SER A 54 -1.78 -2.15 12.89
C SER A 54 -1.24 -1.82 11.50
N GLY A 55 -1.80 -2.48 10.48
CA GLY A 55 -1.48 -2.29 9.07
C GLY A 55 -2.74 -2.01 8.26
N VAL A 56 -2.60 -1.22 7.19
CA VAL A 56 -3.71 -0.87 6.26
C VAL A 56 -3.52 -1.47 4.88
N GLY A 57 -2.30 -1.92 4.56
CA GLY A 57 -1.92 -2.61 3.33
C GLY A 57 -0.90 -3.70 3.61
N LEU A 58 -0.85 -4.70 2.75
CA LEU A 58 0.13 -5.80 2.82
C LEU A 58 0.33 -6.40 1.43
N SER A 59 1.56 -6.48 1.00
CA SER A 59 1.98 -7.09 -0.26
C SER A 59 2.59 -8.47 -0.02
N ALA A 60 2.43 -9.38 -0.98
CA ALA A 60 2.83 -10.79 -0.82
C ALA A 60 4.33 -10.97 -0.59
N ASN A 61 5.20 -10.12 -1.15
CA ASN A 61 6.64 -10.19 -0.88
C ASN A 61 7.00 -9.88 0.59
N GLN A 62 6.15 -9.16 1.33
CA GLN A 62 6.34 -8.94 2.78
C GLN A 62 6.10 -10.19 3.62
N ILE A 63 5.51 -11.24 3.04
CA ILE A 63 5.36 -12.58 3.64
C ILE A 63 6.14 -13.66 2.88
N GLY A 64 7.11 -13.26 2.04
CA GLY A 64 8.00 -14.19 1.32
C GLY A 64 7.44 -14.77 0.03
N VAL A 65 6.26 -14.34 -0.42
CA VAL A 65 5.62 -14.80 -1.66
C VAL A 65 5.90 -13.81 -2.78
N THR A 66 6.68 -14.22 -3.79
CA THR A 66 7.09 -13.35 -4.90
C THR A 66 6.06 -13.28 -6.02
N LYS A 67 4.79 -13.22 -5.69
CA LYS A 67 3.65 -13.10 -6.62
C LYS A 67 3.02 -11.72 -6.52
N ARG A 68 2.48 -11.20 -7.63
CA ARG A 68 1.80 -9.89 -7.64
C ARG A 68 0.43 -9.95 -6.98
N LEU A 69 0.44 -10.03 -5.66
CA LEU A 69 -0.74 -10.05 -4.80
C LEU A 69 -0.60 -8.97 -3.73
N PHE A 70 -1.66 -8.20 -3.47
CA PHE A 70 -1.72 -7.33 -2.30
C PHE A 70 -3.13 -7.22 -1.75
N VAL A 71 -3.24 -6.82 -0.51
CA VAL A 71 -4.49 -6.54 0.17
C VAL A 71 -4.48 -5.17 0.81
N MET A 72 -5.66 -4.58 0.93
CA MET A 72 -5.89 -3.32 1.64
C MET A 72 -7.10 -3.49 2.55
N TYR A 73 -6.98 -3.00 3.79
CA TYR A 73 -8.07 -2.91 4.75
C TYR A 73 -7.95 -1.59 5.51
N SER A 74 -8.86 -0.67 5.24
CA SER A 74 -8.85 0.68 5.83
C SER A 74 -10.28 1.21 5.96
N THR A 75 -10.43 2.45 6.43
CA THR A 75 -11.70 3.17 6.41
C THR A 75 -11.66 4.37 5.48
N ASP A 76 -12.80 4.81 5.01
CA ASP A 76 -12.95 6.09 4.31
C ASP A 76 -13.25 7.23 5.31
N GLU A 77 -13.43 8.46 4.79
CA GLU A 77 -13.75 9.66 5.57
C GLU A 77 -15.09 9.58 6.35
N LYS A 78 -15.88 8.55 6.12
CA LYS A 78 -17.18 8.29 6.78
C LYS A 78 -17.15 7.03 7.63
N ASP A 79 -15.96 6.58 8.01
CA ASP A 79 -15.70 5.35 8.78
C ASP A 79 -16.25 4.08 8.13
N ARG A 80 -16.48 4.09 6.81
CA ARG A 80 -16.89 2.88 6.08
C ARG A 80 -15.68 2.04 5.75
N ILE A 81 -15.78 0.75 6.02
CA ILE A 81 -14.71 -0.21 5.71
C ILE A 81 -14.49 -0.26 4.19
N ILE A 82 -13.24 -0.14 3.81
CA ILE A 82 -12.72 -0.31 2.45
C ILE A 82 -11.79 -1.52 2.47
N GLU A 83 -12.23 -2.56 1.80
CA GLU A 83 -11.53 -3.84 1.75
C GLU A 83 -11.29 -4.25 0.30
N HIS A 84 -10.03 -4.54 -0.02
CA HIS A 84 -9.64 -5.00 -1.35
C HIS A 84 -8.57 -6.08 -1.26
N ALA A 85 -8.73 -7.11 -2.09
CA ALA A 85 -7.72 -8.12 -2.36
C ALA A 85 -7.51 -8.20 -3.88
N TRP A 86 -6.27 -8.06 -4.32
CA TRP A 86 -5.92 -7.86 -5.72
C TRP A 86 -4.84 -8.81 -6.18
N ALA A 87 -5.07 -9.41 -7.35
CA ALA A 87 -4.06 -10.12 -8.11
C ALA A 87 -3.70 -9.31 -9.37
N ASN A 88 -2.42 -9.28 -9.70
CA ASN A 88 -1.86 -8.56 -10.85
C ASN A 88 -2.27 -7.07 -10.93
N PRO A 89 -2.17 -6.32 -9.83
CA PRO A 89 -2.55 -4.92 -9.83
C PRO A 89 -1.61 -4.10 -10.71
N LYS A 90 -2.17 -3.13 -11.44
CA LYS A 90 -1.44 -2.18 -12.27
C LYS A 90 -2.09 -0.81 -12.25
N ILE A 91 -1.33 0.23 -11.95
CA ILE A 91 -1.78 1.61 -12.14
C ILE A 91 -1.83 1.89 -13.64
N ILE A 92 -3.02 2.24 -14.14
CA ILE A 92 -3.27 2.50 -15.58
C ILE A 92 -3.41 3.99 -15.89
N SER A 93 -3.68 4.83 -14.88
CA SER A 93 -3.63 6.28 -14.96
C SER A 93 -3.55 6.89 -13.57
N HIS A 94 -3.11 8.14 -13.49
CA HIS A 94 -2.99 8.89 -12.24
C HIS A 94 -3.26 10.38 -12.47
N SER A 95 -3.46 11.13 -11.38
CA SER A 95 -3.53 12.60 -11.41
C SER A 95 -2.17 13.22 -11.71
N VAL A 96 -2.18 14.48 -12.14
CA VAL A 96 -0.97 15.31 -12.19
C VAL A 96 -0.63 15.80 -10.78
N SER A 97 -1.64 16.22 -10.00
CA SER A 97 -1.48 16.62 -8.60
C SER A 97 -1.00 15.47 -7.73
N MET A 98 -0.18 15.82 -6.75
CA MET A 98 0.41 14.87 -5.80
C MET A 98 0.06 15.27 -4.37
N VAL A 99 0.18 14.30 -3.47
CA VAL A 99 0.01 14.46 -2.03
C VAL A 99 1.13 13.74 -1.28
N TYR A 100 1.30 14.08 -0.03
CA TYR A 100 2.19 13.36 0.89
C TYR A 100 1.58 13.33 2.29
N LEU A 101 2.01 12.35 3.10
CA LEU A 101 1.71 12.30 4.52
C LEU A 101 2.74 13.16 5.29
N PRO A 102 2.32 14.18 6.06
CA PRO A 102 3.25 15.05 6.78
C PRO A 102 4.09 14.30 7.81
N GLU A 103 3.56 13.21 8.36
CA GLU A 103 4.22 12.36 9.36
C GLU A 103 5.11 11.27 8.74
N SER A 104 5.28 11.30 7.39
CA SER A 104 5.90 10.23 6.60
C SER A 104 5.03 8.97 6.47
N GLU A 105 5.46 8.03 5.63
CA GLU A 105 4.81 6.72 5.53
C GLU A 105 5.40 5.74 6.54
N GLY A 106 4.59 4.79 7.01
CA GLY A 106 5.00 3.63 7.77
C GLY A 106 4.93 2.36 6.92
N CYS A 107 5.66 1.32 7.31
CA CYS A 107 5.62 0.02 6.67
C CYS A 107 5.73 -1.09 7.73
N LEU A 108 4.97 -2.17 7.56
CA LEU A 108 5.07 -3.33 8.46
C LEU A 108 6.45 -4.00 8.42
N SER A 109 7.16 -3.86 7.31
CA SER A 109 8.52 -4.40 7.11
C SER A 109 9.65 -3.51 7.64
N VAL A 110 9.33 -2.30 8.15
CA VAL A 110 10.33 -1.33 8.62
C VAL A 110 10.08 -0.98 10.08
N ASP A 111 11.02 -1.34 10.95
CA ASP A 111 10.88 -1.14 12.42
C ASP A 111 11.48 0.18 12.90
N ARG A 112 12.42 0.75 12.14
CA ARG A 112 13.04 2.04 12.47
C ARG A 112 12.18 3.23 12.01
N PRO A 113 12.23 4.37 12.68
CA PRO A 113 11.62 5.58 12.17
C PRO A 113 12.33 6.04 10.88
N VAL A 114 11.55 6.41 9.88
CA VAL A 114 12.03 6.99 8.62
C VAL A 114 11.36 8.34 8.45
N HIS A 115 12.15 9.39 8.33
CA HIS A 115 11.68 10.76 8.20
C HIS A 115 11.86 11.26 6.77
N GLY A 116 10.85 11.95 6.25
CA GLY A 116 10.88 12.57 4.94
C GLY A 116 9.54 12.46 4.23
N PHE A 117 9.35 13.29 3.23
CA PHE A 117 8.13 13.29 2.44
C PHE A 117 8.21 12.27 1.32
N VAL A 118 7.15 11.47 1.19
CA VAL A 118 6.96 10.50 0.10
C VAL A 118 5.89 11.07 -0.84
N PRO A 119 6.27 11.68 -1.97
CA PRO A 119 5.30 12.22 -2.91
C PRO A 119 4.56 11.09 -3.63
N ARG A 120 3.22 11.15 -3.58
CA ARG A 120 2.31 10.20 -4.19
C ARG A 120 1.31 10.90 -5.11
N TYR A 121 0.89 10.26 -6.17
CA TYR A 121 -0.23 10.77 -6.95
C TYR A 121 -1.49 10.87 -6.08
N GLU A 122 -2.17 12.01 -6.12
CA GLU A 122 -3.38 12.25 -5.32
C GLU A 122 -4.52 11.29 -5.67
N SER A 123 -4.60 10.87 -6.94
CA SER A 123 -5.51 9.81 -7.35
C SER A 123 -4.85 8.87 -8.36
N VAL A 124 -5.22 7.59 -8.26
CA VAL A 124 -4.78 6.54 -9.18
C VAL A 124 -5.97 5.73 -9.67
N LYS A 125 -5.91 5.27 -10.92
CA LYS A 125 -6.83 4.26 -11.47
C LYS A 125 -6.05 2.97 -11.61
N VAL A 126 -6.55 1.92 -10.95
CA VAL A 126 -5.89 0.62 -10.87
C VAL A 126 -6.75 -0.43 -11.53
N ARG A 127 -6.13 -1.29 -12.33
CA ARG A 127 -6.73 -2.48 -12.92
C ARG A 127 -6.03 -3.71 -12.36
N GLY A 128 -6.79 -4.77 -12.12
CA GLY A 128 -6.30 -6.05 -11.63
C GLY A 128 -7.46 -7.03 -11.50
N TYR A 129 -7.25 -8.11 -10.76
CA TYR A 129 -8.24 -9.17 -10.56
C TYR A 129 -8.60 -9.28 -9.09
N ASN A 130 -9.89 -9.38 -8.79
CA ASN A 130 -10.37 -9.57 -7.42
C ASN A 130 -10.31 -11.05 -7.00
N LEU A 131 -10.75 -11.37 -5.77
CA LEU A 131 -10.80 -12.75 -5.25
C LEU A 131 -11.62 -13.71 -6.12
N ASP A 132 -12.65 -13.23 -6.81
CA ASP A 132 -13.42 -14.04 -7.74
C ASP A 132 -12.69 -14.33 -9.07
N GLY A 133 -11.49 -13.75 -9.25
CA GLY A 133 -10.77 -13.82 -10.53
C GLY A 133 -11.37 -12.94 -11.63
N LYS A 134 -12.25 -12.00 -11.28
CA LYS A 134 -12.84 -11.03 -12.22
C LYS A 134 -11.93 -9.83 -12.38
N GLU A 135 -11.70 -9.39 -13.61
CA GLU A 135 -11.01 -8.14 -13.88
C GLU A 135 -11.84 -6.96 -13.35
N VAL A 136 -11.21 -6.11 -12.58
CA VAL A 136 -11.80 -4.90 -12.01
C VAL A 136 -10.91 -3.70 -12.30
N THR A 137 -11.54 -2.55 -12.45
CA THR A 137 -10.84 -1.27 -12.61
C THR A 137 -11.49 -0.25 -11.68
N LEU A 138 -10.73 0.23 -10.70
CA LEU A 138 -11.23 1.16 -9.69
C LEU A 138 -10.36 2.41 -9.63
N LYS A 139 -10.96 3.51 -9.21
CA LYS A 139 -10.28 4.78 -8.94
C LYS A 139 -10.21 5.03 -7.43
N PHE A 140 -9.02 5.36 -6.96
CA PHE A 140 -8.74 5.69 -5.57
C PHE A 140 -8.20 7.10 -5.44
N LYS A 141 -8.46 7.77 -4.32
CA LYS A 141 -8.00 9.12 -4.02
C LYS A 141 -7.46 9.22 -2.60
N GLY A 142 -6.64 10.25 -2.36
CA GLY A 142 -6.17 10.59 -1.03
C GLY A 142 -5.42 9.43 -0.36
N TYR A 143 -5.77 9.13 0.89
CA TYR A 143 -5.09 8.11 1.67
C TYR A 143 -5.13 6.72 1.02
N GLN A 144 -6.26 6.32 0.44
CA GLN A 144 -6.36 5.03 -0.26
C GLN A 144 -5.43 4.97 -1.48
N ALA A 145 -5.27 6.09 -2.21
CA ALA A 145 -4.32 6.14 -3.32
C ALA A 145 -2.87 6.02 -2.84
N ILE A 146 -2.54 6.56 -1.66
CA ILE A 146 -1.22 6.41 -1.03
C ILE A 146 -0.96 4.94 -0.69
N ILE A 147 -1.89 4.27 0.02
CA ILE A 147 -1.78 2.85 0.38
C ILE A 147 -1.50 2.00 -0.86
N ILE A 148 -2.33 2.14 -1.90
CA ILE A 148 -2.20 1.32 -3.11
C ILE A 148 -0.88 1.54 -3.83
N GLN A 149 -0.38 2.78 -3.89
CA GLN A 149 0.92 3.06 -4.48
C GLN A 149 2.06 2.46 -3.64
N HIS A 150 1.93 2.47 -2.31
CA HIS A 150 2.87 1.83 -1.40
C HIS A 150 2.94 0.31 -1.65
N GLU A 151 1.77 -0.35 -1.75
CA GLU A 151 1.72 -1.80 -1.97
C GLU A 151 2.20 -2.21 -3.37
N ILE A 152 1.89 -1.43 -4.41
CA ILE A 152 2.40 -1.67 -5.76
C ILE A 152 3.91 -1.44 -5.82
N ASP A 153 4.44 -0.46 -5.10
CA ASP A 153 5.89 -0.29 -4.97
C ASP A 153 6.56 -1.53 -4.39
N HIS A 154 6.01 -2.12 -3.33
CA HIS A 154 6.51 -3.38 -2.80
C HIS A 154 6.55 -4.49 -3.85
N LEU A 155 5.49 -4.63 -4.65
CA LEU A 155 5.45 -5.61 -5.74
C LEU A 155 6.49 -5.33 -6.85
N ASP A 156 6.96 -4.10 -6.94
CA ASP A 156 8.01 -3.68 -7.87
C ASP A 156 9.41 -3.63 -7.21
N GLY A 157 9.55 -4.15 -5.99
CA GLY A 157 10.81 -4.21 -5.23
C GLY A 157 11.27 -2.85 -4.69
N ILE A 158 10.36 -1.88 -4.59
CA ILE A 158 10.61 -0.51 -4.14
C ILE A 158 10.09 -0.34 -2.71
N MET A 159 10.94 0.20 -1.83
CA MET A 159 10.53 0.59 -0.48
C MET A 159 10.12 2.08 -0.48
N PHE A 160 9.17 2.44 0.39
CA PHE A 160 8.66 3.82 0.44
C PHE A 160 9.75 4.87 0.62
N TYR A 161 10.81 4.57 1.38
CA TYR A 161 11.92 5.49 1.61
C TYR A 161 12.83 5.69 0.38
N ASP A 162 12.73 4.85 -0.66
CA ASP A 162 13.43 5.07 -1.93
C ASP A 162 12.88 6.28 -2.69
N ARG A 163 11.65 6.69 -2.37
CA ARG A 163 10.99 7.87 -2.94
C ARG A 163 11.28 9.16 -2.20
N ILE A 164 11.92 9.08 -1.03
CA ILE A 164 12.34 10.24 -0.26
C ILE A 164 13.59 10.84 -0.92
N ASN A 165 13.64 12.18 -1.01
CA ASN A 165 14.83 12.86 -1.49
C ASN A 165 16.00 12.58 -0.55
N LYS A 166 17.07 11.97 -1.05
CA LYS A 166 18.20 11.50 -0.23
C LYS A 166 19.02 12.63 0.38
N GLU A 167 19.11 13.78 -0.31
CA GLU A 167 19.89 14.93 0.16
C GLU A 167 19.06 15.84 1.07
N HIS A 168 17.77 15.98 0.75
CA HIS A 168 16.84 16.86 1.45
C HIS A 168 15.51 16.16 1.69
N PRO A 169 15.38 15.33 2.74
CA PRO A 169 14.22 14.44 2.94
C PRO A 169 12.85 15.14 2.94
N PHE A 170 12.80 16.40 3.35
CA PHE A 170 11.58 17.20 3.38
C PHE A 170 11.39 18.13 2.17
N LYS A 171 12.27 18.01 1.16
CA LYS A 171 12.13 18.78 -0.08
C LYS A 171 11.26 18.04 -1.08
N LEU A 172 10.18 18.68 -1.48
CA LEU A 172 9.27 18.17 -2.51
C LEU A 172 9.78 18.50 -3.92
N PRO A 173 9.43 17.70 -4.93
CA PRO A 173 9.71 17.98 -6.33
C PRO A 173 9.16 19.36 -6.75
N GLN A 174 9.91 20.07 -7.60
CA GLN A 174 9.47 21.36 -8.15
C GLN A 174 8.68 21.17 -9.45
N GLY A 175 7.79 22.12 -9.76
CA GLY A 175 7.03 22.14 -11.01
C GLY A 175 5.80 21.21 -11.02
N VAL A 176 5.46 20.61 -9.89
CA VAL A 176 4.25 19.80 -9.72
C VAL A 176 3.47 20.36 -8.52
N GLU A 177 2.15 20.38 -8.61
CA GLU A 177 1.29 20.72 -7.49
C GLU A 177 1.33 19.58 -6.46
N ILE A 178 1.92 19.84 -5.30
CA ILE A 178 2.04 18.87 -4.21
C ILE A 178 1.59 19.52 -2.90
N ARG A 179 0.68 18.87 -2.18
CA ARG A 179 0.16 19.33 -0.90
C ARG A 179 0.19 18.23 0.15
N SER A 180 0.15 18.60 1.42
CA SER A 180 -0.14 17.64 2.48
C SER A 180 -1.52 17.03 2.27
N LEU A 181 -1.66 15.75 2.57
CA LEU A 181 -2.96 15.06 2.46
C LEU A 181 -4.04 15.71 3.35
N TYR A 182 -3.63 16.25 4.51
CA TYR A 182 -4.54 16.84 5.49
C TYR A 182 -4.75 18.35 5.33
N ASP A 183 -4.00 18.99 4.44
CA ASP A 183 -4.31 20.38 4.08
C ASP A 183 -5.64 20.38 3.34
N GLN A 184 -6.65 20.99 3.95
CA GLN A 184 -7.91 21.23 3.26
C GLN A 184 -7.59 22.05 2.00
N ALA A 185 -8.10 21.61 0.86
CA ALA A 185 -8.11 22.48 -0.31
C ALA A 185 -8.81 23.76 0.12
N ASP A 186 -8.04 24.86 0.17
CA ASP A 186 -8.55 26.17 0.57
C ASP A 186 -9.77 26.47 -0.30
N GLY A 187 -10.93 26.29 0.29
CA GLY A 187 -12.23 26.61 -0.32
C GLY A 187 -12.41 28.12 -0.40
N SER A 188 -11.46 28.78 -1.08
CA SER A 188 -11.59 30.18 -1.46
C SER A 188 -12.17 30.23 -2.87
N LYS A 189 -13.51 30.11 -2.96
CA LYS A 189 -14.37 30.99 -3.82
C LYS A 189 -15.82 30.59 -3.68
#